data_d8c8a02ede6d6d3eaefbacb6eb87077d
#
_entry.id   d8c8a02ede6d6d3eaefbacb6eb87077d
#
_cell.length_a   1.000
_cell.length_b   1.000
_cell.length_c   1.000
_cell.angle_alpha   90.00
_cell.angle_beta   90.00
_cell.angle_gamma   90.00
#
_symmetry.space_group_name_H-M   'P 1'
#
loop_
_entity.id
_entity.type
_entity.pdbx_description
1 polymer ?
#
loop_
_entity_poly.entity_id
_entity_poly.type
_entity_poly.pdbx_seq_one_letter_code
_entity_poly.pdbx_strand_id
1 'polypeptide(L)'
;MNTRIPPGPGAVPMPSRRLFVQGLAAGGVVAGIAAVGVPQRALAAATAAPRLAGAPAVLSDTRIELAIGESLANFTGRTRPAITVNGSLPAPILRWREGQTVDLFVRNTLERHPTSIHWHGILLPANMDGVPGLSFNGIGPGETYHYHFELKQSGTYWYHSHSMFQEQAGLYGALIIDPAEPAPYRHDREHVIMLSDWTDMDPGALFR
;
A
#
# COMPACT_ATOMS: atom_id res chain seq x y z
N MET A 1 -45.10 18.37 34.92
CA MET A 1 -44.67 19.26 33.84
C MET A 1 -43.70 18.45 32.95
N ASN A 2 -44.21 18.03 31.80
CA ASN A 2 -43.49 17.16 30.87
C ASN A 2 -43.00 18.03 29.72
N THR A 3 -41.72 18.42 29.74
CA THR A 3 -41.08 19.20 28.69
C THR A 3 -40.58 18.25 27.61
N ARG A 4 -41.26 18.18 26.48
CA ARG A 4 -40.82 17.51 25.24
C ARG A 4 -39.71 18.35 24.59
N ILE A 5 -38.56 17.73 24.36
CA ILE A 5 -37.46 18.30 23.57
C ILE A 5 -37.88 18.18 22.08
N PRO A 6 -37.77 19.24 21.26
CA PRO A 6 -38.06 19.16 19.83
C PRO A 6 -36.96 18.36 19.08
N PRO A 7 -37.30 17.65 17.99
CA PRO A 7 -36.32 16.93 17.20
C PRO A 7 -35.40 17.89 16.42
N GLY A 8 -34.12 17.62 16.45
CA GLY A 8 -33.08 18.34 15.70
C GLY A 8 -33.19 18.14 14.18
N PRO A 9 -32.58 19.03 13.35
CA PRO A 9 -32.75 19.04 11.91
C PRO A 9 -32.03 17.89 11.22
N GLY A 10 -32.79 17.17 10.36
CA GLY A 10 -32.32 16.52 9.15
C GLY A 10 -31.27 15.44 9.23
N ALA A 11 -31.61 14.20 9.60
CA ALA A 11 -30.81 13.02 9.27
C ALA A 11 -30.87 12.79 7.75
N VAL A 12 -29.72 12.86 7.07
CA VAL A 12 -29.59 12.47 5.66
C VAL A 12 -29.87 10.96 5.56
N PRO A 13 -30.83 10.50 4.74
CA PRO A 13 -31.14 9.07 4.64
C PRO A 13 -29.94 8.32 4.02
N MET A 14 -29.40 7.37 4.75
CA MET A 14 -28.38 6.45 4.25
C MET A 14 -28.97 5.52 3.19
N PRO A 15 -28.38 5.39 2.00
CA PRO A 15 -28.90 4.48 0.98
C PRO A 15 -28.81 3.03 1.45
N SER A 16 -29.92 2.27 1.24
CA SER A 16 -29.95 0.86 1.63
C SER A 16 -28.95 0.02 0.83
N ARG A 17 -28.42 -1.04 1.44
CA ARG A 17 -27.47 -1.99 0.81
C ARG A 17 -27.96 -2.52 -0.56
N ARG A 18 -29.26 -2.57 -0.76
CA ARG A 18 -29.91 -3.00 -2.01
C ARG A 18 -29.74 -2.00 -3.14
N LEU A 19 -29.75 -0.70 -2.85
CA LEU A 19 -29.53 0.37 -3.82
C LEU A 19 -28.06 0.43 -4.27
N PHE A 20 -27.13 0.11 -3.36
CA PHE A 20 -25.69 0.04 -3.68
C PHE A 20 -25.37 -1.10 -4.66
N VAL A 21 -25.99 -2.27 -4.47
CA VAL A 21 -25.79 -3.44 -5.36
C VAL A 21 -26.47 -3.25 -6.72
N GLN A 22 -27.61 -2.54 -6.77
CA GLN A 22 -28.31 -2.25 -8.04
C GLN A 22 -27.60 -1.18 -8.89
N GLY A 23 -26.86 -0.26 -8.27
CA GLY A 23 -26.05 0.73 -8.99
C GLY A 23 -24.86 0.13 -9.76
N LEU A 24 -24.33 -1.00 -9.31
CA LEU A 24 -23.24 -1.72 -9.97
C LEU A 24 -23.67 -2.53 -11.22
N ALA A 25 -24.98 -2.84 -11.35
CA ALA A 25 -25.50 -3.62 -12.48
C ALA A 25 -25.94 -2.78 -13.68
N ALA A 26 -26.05 -1.45 -13.53
CA ALA A 26 -26.58 -0.56 -14.58
C ALA A 26 -25.48 0.16 -15.41
N GLY A 27 -24.21 -0.08 -15.13
CA GLY A 27 -23.07 0.56 -15.81
C GLY A 27 -22.57 -0.09 -17.10
N GLY A 28 -23.23 -1.09 -17.61
CA GLY A 28 -22.73 -1.89 -18.70
C GLY A 28 -23.65 -2.01 -19.90
N VAL A 29 -24.01 -0.93 -20.61
CA VAL A 29 -24.39 -0.98 -22.05
C VAL A 29 -24.42 0.45 -22.61
N VAL A 30 -23.36 0.92 -23.22
CA VAL A 30 -23.44 1.74 -24.44
C VAL A 30 -22.20 1.41 -25.26
N ALA A 31 -22.34 0.50 -26.19
CA ALA A 31 -21.44 0.32 -27.29
C ALA A 31 -22.20 0.59 -28.58
N GLY A 32 -21.65 1.45 -29.41
CA GLY A 32 -21.99 1.53 -30.81
C GLY A 32 -22.44 2.89 -31.28
N ILE A 33 -21.55 3.64 -31.95
CA ILE A 33 -21.80 4.33 -33.23
C ILE A 33 -20.42 4.72 -33.82
N ALA A 34 -20.20 4.09 -34.98
CA ALA A 34 -19.56 4.51 -36.23
C ALA A 34 -18.28 5.37 -36.24
N ALA A 35 -17.29 4.77 -36.90
CA ALA A 35 -16.06 5.29 -37.44
C ALA A 35 -16.20 6.53 -38.34
N VAL A 36 -15.39 7.57 -38.03
CA VAL A 36 -14.78 8.46 -39.01
C VAL A 36 -13.36 8.71 -38.57
N GLY A 37 -12.40 8.48 -39.49
CA GLY A 37 -10.97 8.40 -39.22
C GLY A 37 -10.37 9.70 -38.66
N VAL A 38 -9.68 9.53 -37.52
CA VAL A 38 -8.74 10.48 -36.94
C VAL A 38 -7.46 9.71 -36.63
N PRO A 39 -6.26 10.21 -36.97
CA PRO A 39 -5.03 9.43 -36.88
C PRO A 39 -4.71 9.08 -35.40
N GLN A 40 -4.54 7.78 -35.20
CA GLN A 40 -4.43 7.06 -33.92
C GLN A 40 -3.06 7.25 -33.21
N ARG A 41 -2.46 8.44 -33.26
CA ARG A 41 -1.17 8.72 -32.62
C ARG A 41 -1.16 9.74 -31.49
N ALA A 42 -2.29 10.29 -31.09
CA ALA A 42 -2.38 11.34 -30.05
C ALA A 42 -3.20 10.96 -28.80
N LEU A 43 -3.55 9.69 -28.59
CA LEU A 43 -4.38 9.27 -27.44
C LEU A 43 -3.69 8.28 -26.48
N ALA A 44 -2.37 8.24 -26.45
CA ALA A 44 -1.62 7.38 -25.52
C ALA A 44 -1.13 8.11 -24.25
N ALA A 45 -1.67 9.28 -23.95
CA ALA A 45 -1.46 9.97 -22.68
C ALA A 45 -2.78 10.18 -21.92
N ALA A 46 -3.71 9.25 -22.03
CA ALA A 46 -4.90 9.22 -21.19
C ALA A 46 -4.49 8.64 -19.82
N THR A 47 -4.16 9.55 -18.90
CA THR A 47 -4.35 9.47 -17.43
C THR A 47 -4.93 8.13 -16.98
N ALA A 48 -4.07 7.19 -16.64
CA ALA A 48 -4.46 6.09 -15.78
C ALA A 48 -4.94 6.70 -14.46
N ALA A 49 -6.25 6.73 -14.24
CA ALA A 49 -6.80 7.07 -12.93
C ALA A 49 -6.13 6.16 -11.89
N PRO A 50 -5.77 6.71 -10.70
CA PRO A 50 -5.11 5.91 -9.68
C PRO A 50 -6.00 4.72 -9.32
N ARG A 51 -5.51 3.52 -9.56
CA ARG A 51 -6.19 2.28 -9.18
C ARG A 51 -6.09 2.09 -7.68
N LEU A 52 -7.01 2.68 -6.93
CA LEU A 52 -7.26 2.38 -5.52
C LEU A 52 -8.30 1.25 -5.35
N ALA A 53 -8.34 0.24 -6.18
CA ALA A 53 -9.40 -0.77 -6.09
C ALA A 53 -8.93 -2.17 -6.54
N GLY A 54 -7.86 -2.66 -5.95
CA GLY A 54 -7.48 -4.06 -6.01
C GLY A 54 -6.78 -4.45 -4.72
N ALA A 55 -6.99 -5.68 -4.25
CA ALA A 55 -6.16 -6.20 -3.17
C ALA A 55 -4.68 -6.06 -3.57
N PRO A 56 -3.77 -5.68 -2.65
CA PRO A 56 -2.34 -5.63 -2.95
C PRO A 56 -1.86 -6.98 -3.49
N ALA A 57 -0.92 -6.97 -4.42
CA ALA A 57 -0.29 -8.18 -4.90
C ALA A 57 0.38 -8.92 -3.74
N VAL A 58 0.34 -10.25 -3.76
CA VAL A 58 1.10 -11.10 -2.81
C VAL A 58 2.37 -11.56 -3.52
N LEU A 59 3.53 -11.29 -2.95
CA LEU A 59 4.83 -11.70 -3.44
C LEU A 59 5.40 -12.76 -2.48
N SER A 60 5.71 -13.95 -2.99
CA SER A 60 6.15 -15.11 -2.20
C SER A 60 7.51 -15.67 -2.63
N ASP A 61 8.09 -15.16 -3.71
CA ASP A 61 9.44 -15.56 -4.13
C ASP A 61 10.45 -15.16 -3.06
N THR A 62 11.49 -15.96 -2.87
CA THR A 62 12.58 -15.61 -1.93
C THR A 62 13.55 -14.58 -2.52
N ARG A 63 13.52 -14.36 -3.83
CA ARG A 63 14.26 -13.30 -4.52
C ARG A 63 13.28 -12.32 -5.15
N ILE A 64 13.22 -11.10 -4.63
CA ILE A 64 12.24 -10.09 -5.02
C ILE A 64 12.93 -8.76 -5.33
N GLU A 65 12.44 -8.07 -6.35
CA GLU A 65 12.81 -6.68 -6.66
C GLU A 65 11.65 -5.76 -6.25
N LEU A 66 11.94 -4.75 -5.45
CA LEU A 66 11.01 -3.72 -4.99
C LEU A 66 11.50 -2.35 -5.48
N ALA A 67 10.63 -1.61 -6.15
CA ALA A 67 10.89 -0.25 -6.59
C ALA A 67 10.09 0.73 -5.73
N ILE A 68 10.77 1.58 -4.98
CA ILE A 68 10.17 2.67 -4.21
C ILE A 68 10.11 3.90 -5.10
N GLY A 69 8.92 4.48 -5.28
CA GLY A 69 8.73 5.64 -6.13
C GLY A 69 7.47 6.42 -5.79
N GLU A 70 7.21 7.48 -6.53
CA GLU A 70 6.00 8.28 -6.37
C GLU A 70 4.88 7.78 -7.28
N SER A 71 3.66 7.82 -6.76
CA SER A 71 2.42 7.59 -7.50
C SER A 71 1.34 8.57 -7.03
N LEU A 72 0.28 8.71 -7.80
CA LEU A 72 -0.85 9.54 -7.39
C LEU A 72 -1.87 8.69 -6.63
N ALA A 73 -2.31 9.17 -5.46
CA ALA A 73 -3.36 8.58 -4.65
C ALA A 73 -4.52 9.56 -4.43
N ASN A 74 -5.72 9.03 -4.24
CA ASN A 74 -6.90 9.81 -3.95
C ASN A 74 -7.80 9.08 -2.94
N PHE A 75 -7.75 9.47 -1.67
CA PHE A 75 -8.57 8.93 -0.60
C PHE A 75 -9.69 9.87 -0.19
N THR A 76 -9.51 11.18 -0.39
CA THR A 76 -10.38 12.22 0.15
C THR A 76 -11.20 12.95 -0.93
N GLY A 77 -11.07 12.53 -2.18
CA GLY A 77 -11.57 13.27 -3.36
C GLY A 77 -10.52 14.20 -3.98
N ARG A 78 -9.34 14.31 -3.36
CA ARG A 78 -8.22 15.10 -3.88
C ARG A 78 -7.05 14.18 -4.23
N THR A 79 -6.52 14.32 -5.43
CA THR A 79 -5.33 13.59 -5.86
C THR A 79 -4.08 14.20 -5.24
N ARG A 80 -3.27 13.38 -4.60
CA ARG A 80 -2.01 13.75 -3.94
C ARG A 80 -0.88 12.80 -4.32
N PRO A 81 0.38 13.26 -4.34
CA PRO A 81 1.53 12.38 -4.41
C PRO A 81 1.56 11.44 -3.19
N ALA A 82 1.91 10.19 -3.43
CA ALA A 82 2.12 9.17 -2.43
C ALA A 82 3.43 8.44 -2.72
N ILE A 83 4.09 7.96 -1.68
CA ILE A 83 5.25 7.08 -1.83
C ILE A 83 4.75 5.64 -1.87
N THR A 84 5.13 4.92 -2.91
CA THR A 84 4.59 3.57 -3.20
C THR A 84 5.71 2.56 -3.38
N VAL A 85 5.39 1.29 -3.23
CA VAL A 85 6.28 0.18 -3.62
C VAL A 85 5.64 -0.53 -4.82
N ASN A 86 6.39 -0.65 -5.91
CA ASN A 86 5.92 -1.20 -7.18
C ASN A 86 4.61 -0.53 -7.69
N GLY A 87 4.46 0.78 -7.41
CA GLY A 87 3.28 1.56 -7.79
C GLY A 87 2.00 1.22 -7.01
N SER A 88 2.10 0.46 -5.92
CA SER A 88 0.95 0.04 -5.09
C SER A 88 0.94 0.75 -3.73
N LEU A 89 -0.28 1.09 -3.27
CA LEU A 89 -0.56 1.62 -1.94
C LEU A 89 -1.88 1.02 -1.42
N PRO A 90 -1.88 0.23 -0.33
CA PRO A 90 -0.69 -0.27 0.39
C PRO A 90 0.27 -1.01 -0.53
N ALA A 91 1.53 -1.09 -0.11
CA ALA A 91 2.56 -1.84 -0.80
C ALA A 91 2.18 -3.34 -0.92
N PRO A 92 2.82 -4.13 -1.81
CA PRO A 92 2.58 -5.56 -1.94
C PRO A 92 2.67 -6.28 -0.59
N ILE A 93 1.84 -7.30 -0.39
CA ILE A 93 1.97 -8.21 0.74
C ILE A 93 3.16 -9.13 0.46
N LEU A 94 4.12 -9.15 1.36
CA LEU A 94 5.22 -10.11 1.32
C LEU A 94 4.82 -11.33 2.16
N ARG A 95 4.90 -12.54 1.57
CA ARG A 95 4.51 -13.75 2.28
C ARG A 95 5.54 -14.85 2.10
N TRP A 96 6.13 -15.28 3.18
CA TRP A 96 7.16 -16.29 3.21
C TRP A 96 6.88 -17.32 4.29
N ARG A 97 7.80 -18.29 4.43
CA ARG A 97 7.78 -19.29 5.48
C ARG A 97 8.98 -19.13 6.40
N GLU A 98 8.79 -19.37 7.68
CA GLU A 98 9.87 -19.47 8.67
C GLU A 98 10.95 -20.45 8.22
N GLY A 99 12.22 -20.07 8.44
CA GLY A 99 13.41 -20.80 7.99
C GLY A 99 13.86 -20.48 6.57
N GLN A 100 13.08 -19.75 5.77
CA GLN A 100 13.54 -19.29 4.46
C GLN A 100 14.55 -18.15 4.60
N THR A 101 15.51 -18.10 3.68
CA THR A 101 16.37 -16.93 3.47
C THR A 101 15.86 -16.14 2.30
N VAL A 102 15.76 -14.83 2.45
CA VAL A 102 15.22 -13.92 1.44
C VAL A 102 16.29 -12.95 0.92
N ASP A 103 16.19 -12.64 -0.36
CA ASP A 103 17.00 -11.69 -1.09
C ASP A 103 16.09 -10.60 -1.67
N LEU A 104 16.14 -9.39 -1.13
CA LEU A 104 15.30 -8.28 -1.55
C LEU A 104 16.17 -7.17 -2.13
N PHE A 105 16.00 -6.89 -3.39
CA PHE A 105 16.67 -5.79 -4.09
C PHE A 105 15.75 -4.59 -4.11
N VAL A 106 15.98 -3.66 -3.19
CA VAL A 106 15.15 -2.47 -3.03
C VAL A 106 15.78 -1.30 -3.76
N ARG A 107 15.17 -0.87 -4.84
CA ARG A 107 15.60 0.27 -5.65
C ARG A 107 14.84 1.52 -5.26
N ASN A 108 15.58 2.58 -4.98
CA ASN A 108 15.03 3.92 -4.81
C ASN A 108 14.90 4.61 -6.18
N THR A 109 13.67 4.88 -6.61
CA THR A 109 13.38 5.65 -7.84
C THR A 109 12.90 7.06 -7.53
N LEU A 110 12.92 7.50 -6.26
CA LEU A 110 12.66 8.89 -5.89
C LEU A 110 13.79 9.78 -6.40
N GLU A 111 13.45 10.95 -6.96
CA GLU A 111 14.45 11.83 -7.58
C GLU A 111 15.34 12.56 -6.58
N ARG A 112 14.83 12.88 -5.39
CA ARG A 112 15.46 13.85 -4.49
C ARG A 112 15.72 13.36 -3.08
N HIS A 113 15.09 12.25 -2.67
CA HIS A 113 15.08 11.83 -1.27
C HIS A 113 15.64 10.42 -1.11
N PRO A 114 16.51 10.20 -0.11
CA PRO A 114 16.84 8.85 0.30
C PRO A 114 15.58 8.16 0.85
N THR A 115 15.59 6.84 0.85
CA THR A 115 14.53 6.00 1.37
C THR A 115 15.10 4.83 2.17
N SER A 116 14.23 4.04 2.77
CA SER A 116 14.58 2.83 3.51
C SER A 116 13.38 1.90 3.56
N ILE A 117 13.63 0.62 3.87
CA ILE A 117 12.59 -0.29 4.35
C ILE A 117 13.06 -0.86 5.68
N HIS A 118 12.27 -0.61 6.72
CA HIS A 118 12.37 -1.24 8.02
C HIS A 118 11.40 -2.43 8.08
N TRP A 119 11.89 -3.55 8.61
CA TRP A 119 11.14 -4.80 8.77
C TRP A 119 10.64 -4.90 10.20
N HIS A 120 9.47 -4.33 10.44
CA HIS A 120 8.96 -4.11 11.79
C HIS A 120 8.62 -5.41 12.53
N GLY A 121 9.29 -5.63 13.65
CA GLY A 121 9.04 -6.76 14.54
C GLY A 121 9.78 -8.05 14.17
N ILE A 122 10.69 -8.03 13.19
CA ILE A 122 11.45 -9.19 12.76
C ILE A 122 12.84 -9.21 13.41
N LEU A 123 13.27 -10.39 13.85
CA LEU A 123 14.64 -10.64 14.32
C LEU A 123 15.57 -10.86 13.13
N LEU A 124 16.47 -9.91 12.90
CA LEU A 124 17.39 -9.92 11.78
C LEU A 124 18.73 -9.23 12.13
N PRO A 125 19.77 -9.36 11.29
CA PRO A 125 21.04 -8.64 11.50
C PRO A 125 20.81 -7.12 11.46
N ALA A 126 21.50 -6.39 12.34
CA ALA A 126 21.32 -4.94 12.50
C ALA A 126 21.49 -4.13 11.21
N ASN A 127 22.42 -4.54 10.33
CA ASN A 127 22.64 -3.90 9.03
C ASN A 127 21.50 -4.18 8.03
N MET A 128 20.58 -5.11 8.33
CA MET A 128 19.39 -5.45 7.54
C MET A 128 18.11 -4.85 8.13
N ASP A 129 18.20 -4.17 9.29
CA ASP A 129 17.06 -3.59 9.97
C ASP A 129 16.43 -2.39 9.21
N GLY A 130 17.23 -1.72 8.39
CA GLY A 130 16.75 -0.67 7.50
C GLY A 130 16.42 0.65 8.16
N VAL A 131 16.98 0.91 9.37
CA VAL A 131 16.83 2.18 10.09
C VAL A 131 18.02 3.08 9.80
N PRO A 132 17.86 4.17 9.00
CA PRO A 132 18.96 5.06 8.66
C PRO A 132 19.58 5.73 9.88
N GLY A 133 20.90 5.86 9.87
CA GLY A 133 21.67 6.52 10.94
C GLY A 133 22.06 5.60 12.10
N LEU A 134 21.64 4.33 12.11
CA LEU A 134 22.11 3.32 13.06
C LEU A 134 23.17 2.41 12.41
N SER A 135 22.72 1.41 11.66
CA SER A 135 23.59 0.42 11.00
C SER A 135 23.49 0.45 9.47
N PHE A 136 22.83 1.46 8.94
CA PHE A 136 22.45 1.59 7.55
C PHE A 136 22.37 3.07 7.18
N ASN A 137 22.84 3.46 5.99
CA ASN A 137 22.86 4.87 5.57
C ASN A 137 21.61 5.33 4.81
N GLY A 138 20.65 4.43 4.60
CA GLY A 138 19.54 4.66 3.68
C GLY A 138 19.90 4.27 2.24
N ILE A 139 18.93 4.36 1.35
CA ILE A 139 19.06 4.09 -0.08
C ILE A 139 18.94 5.42 -0.81
N GLY A 140 20.05 5.90 -1.38
CA GLY A 140 20.08 7.16 -2.13
C GLY A 140 19.25 7.09 -3.43
N PRO A 141 18.90 8.26 -4.03
CA PRO A 141 18.24 8.30 -5.33
C PRO A 141 18.98 7.50 -6.40
N GLY A 142 18.26 6.60 -7.09
CA GLY A 142 18.83 5.73 -8.12
C GLY A 142 19.59 4.52 -7.61
N GLU A 143 19.85 4.42 -6.30
CA GLU A 143 20.57 3.30 -5.70
C GLU A 143 19.64 2.10 -5.48
N THR A 144 20.28 0.93 -5.33
CA THR A 144 19.65 -0.32 -4.94
C THR A 144 20.35 -0.88 -3.72
N TYR A 145 19.59 -1.20 -2.68
CA TYR A 145 20.10 -1.89 -1.51
C TYR A 145 19.67 -3.35 -1.52
N HIS A 146 20.57 -4.27 -1.18
CA HIS A 146 20.31 -5.70 -1.09
C HIS A 146 20.13 -6.09 0.38
N TYR A 147 18.87 -6.36 0.75
CA TYR A 147 18.55 -7.00 2.02
C TYR A 147 18.67 -8.52 1.85
N HIS A 148 19.41 -9.15 2.75
CA HIS A 148 19.62 -10.59 2.76
C HIS A 148 19.57 -11.09 4.20
N PHE A 149 18.55 -11.87 4.55
CA PHE A 149 18.38 -12.40 5.90
C PHE A 149 17.52 -13.66 5.94
N GLU A 150 17.74 -14.45 6.98
CA GLU A 150 16.92 -15.62 7.31
C GLU A 150 15.73 -15.21 8.18
N LEU A 151 14.58 -15.80 7.90
CA LEU A 151 13.33 -15.62 8.65
C LEU A 151 13.29 -16.60 9.83
N LYS A 152 13.54 -16.10 11.04
CA LYS A 152 13.70 -16.90 12.27
C LYS A 152 12.45 -17.01 13.12
N GLN A 153 11.33 -16.50 12.65
CA GLN A 153 10.08 -16.44 13.39
C GLN A 153 8.90 -16.41 12.43
N SER A 154 7.76 -16.94 12.86
CA SER A 154 6.49 -16.85 12.16
C SER A 154 5.58 -15.78 12.77
N GLY A 155 4.61 -15.29 12.01
CA GLY A 155 3.63 -14.32 12.47
C GLY A 155 3.18 -13.34 11.39
N THR A 156 2.45 -12.32 11.84
CA THR A 156 1.95 -11.24 11.02
C THR A 156 2.66 -9.96 11.41
N TYR A 157 3.36 -9.37 10.48
CA TYR A 157 4.22 -8.21 10.63
C TYR A 157 3.88 -7.18 9.55
N TRP A 158 4.66 -6.12 9.48
CA TRP A 158 4.59 -5.13 8.42
C TRP A 158 5.98 -4.59 8.10
N TYR A 159 6.10 -3.91 6.99
CA TYR A 159 7.29 -3.18 6.59
C TYR A 159 6.94 -1.76 6.18
N HIS A 160 7.83 -0.83 6.43
CA HIS A 160 7.58 0.58 6.14
C HIS A 160 8.89 1.36 5.99
N SER A 161 8.81 2.57 5.48
CA SER A 161 9.96 3.47 5.49
C SER A 161 10.26 3.97 6.89
N HIS A 162 11.54 4.05 7.21
CA HIS A 162 12.04 4.75 8.40
C HIS A 162 12.78 6.04 8.02
N SER A 163 12.48 6.58 6.83
CA SER A 163 13.06 7.81 6.29
C SER A 163 12.03 8.93 6.28
N MET A 164 12.28 9.99 7.04
CA MET A 164 11.38 11.15 7.13
C MET A 164 9.93 10.74 7.45
N PHE A 165 8.95 11.27 6.72
CA PHE A 165 7.52 10.93 6.82
C PHE A 165 7.03 10.06 5.67
N GLN A 166 7.91 9.25 5.05
CA GLN A 166 7.52 8.42 3.91
C GLN A 166 6.53 7.32 4.28
N GLU A 167 6.56 6.82 5.52
CA GLU A 167 5.54 5.92 6.06
C GLU A 167 4.17 6.58 5.99
N GLN A 168 4.00 7.78 6.56
CA GLN A 168 2.77 8.56 6.52
C GLN A 168 2.36 8.93 5.09
N ALA A 169 3.32 9.09 4.19
CA ALA A 169 3.08 9.37 2.78
C ALA A 169 2.73 8.12 1.95
N GLY A 170 2.71 6.92 2.55
CA GLY A 170 2.20 5.70 1.90
C GLY A 170 3.17 4.53 1.79
N LEU A 171 4.44 4.65 2.21
CA LEU A 171 5.40 3.57 2.11
C LEU A 171 5.24 2.59 3.30
N TYR A 172 4.25 1.70 3.21
CA TYR A 172 4.00 0.61 4.16
C TYR A 172 3.32 -0.57 3.48
N GLY A 173 3.55 -1.77 3.99
CA GLY A 173 2.95 -3.01 3.49
C GLY A 173 2.94 -4.13 4.54
N ALA A 174 2.06 -5.10 4.35
CA ALA A 174 1.96 -6.25 5.24
C ALA A 174 3.05 -7.28 4.93
N LEU A 175 3.50 -7.97 5.98
CA LEU A 175 4.46 -9.05 5.92
C LEU A 175 3.94 -10.23 6.71
N ILE A 176 3.78 -11.37 6.04
CA ILE A 176 3.30 -12.62 6.64
C ILE A 176 4.44 -13.63 6.58
N ILE A 177 4.72 -14.25 7.71
CA ILE A 177 5.65 -15.37 7.78
C ILE A 177 4.87 -16.58 8.30
N ASP A 178 4.58 -17.49 7.39
CA ASP A 178 3.91 -18.74 7.73
C ASP A 178 4.83 -19.60 8.61
N PRO A 179 4.32 -20.32 9.61
CA PRO A 179 5.14 -21.15 10.47
C PRO A 179 5.79 -22.31 9.68
N ALA A 180 6.98 -22.76 10.13
CA ALA A 180 7.67 -23.90 9.57
C ALA A 180 6.80 -25.17 9.67
N GLU A 181 6.15 -25.37 10.82
CA GLU A 181 5.19 -26.45 11.06
C GLU A 181 3.76 -25.93 10.87
N PRO A 182 2.85 -26.75 10.31
CA PRO A 182 1.45 -26.37 10.16
C PRO A 182 0.81 -25.98 11.49
N ALA A 183 -0.01 -24.91 11.49
CA ALA A 183 -0.76 -24.53 12.68
C ALA A 183 -1.67 -25.69 13.16
N PRO A 184 -1.84 -25.85 14.47
CA PRO A 184 -2.63 -26.96 15.02
C PRO A 184 -4.14 -26.81 14.79
N TYR A 185 -4.57 -25.69 14.27
CA TYR A 185 -5.97 -25.40 13.96
C TYR A 185 -6.15 -25.18 12.45
N ARG A 186 -7.36 -25.45 11.97
CA ARG A 186 -7.76 -25.18 10.59
C ARG A 186 -8.68 -23.97 10.53
N HIS A 187 -8.59 -23.22 9.45
CA HIS A 187 -9.49 -22.11 9.15
C HIS A 187 -9.94 -22.23 7.68
N ASP A 188 -11.14 -21.78 7.39
CA ASP A 188 -11.70 -21.83 6.03
C ASP A 188 -11.33 -20.59 5.20
N ARG A 189 -10.98 -19.49 5.88
CA ARG A 189 -10.63 -18.22 5.24
C ARG A 189 -9.59 -17.47 6.05
N GLU A 190 -8.76 -16.73 5.33
CA GLU A 190 -7.78 -15.82 5.89
C GLU A 190 -7.95 -14.44 5.26
N HIS A 191 -7.83 -13.39 6.06
CA HIS A 191 -7.87 -12.01 5.61
C HIS A 191 -6.74 -11.24 6.25
N VAL A 192 -5.95 -10.54 5.42
CA VAL A 192 -4.92 -9.60 5.87
C VAL A 192 -5.54 -8.21 5.85
N ILE A 193 -5.59 -7.56 7.00
CA ILE A 193 -6.14 -6.20 7.16
C ILE A 193 -5.01 -5.27 7.58
N MET A 194 -4.73 -4.28 6.72
CA MET A 194 -3.80 -3.20 7.01
C MET A 194 -4.59 -1.95 7.37
N LEU A 195 -4.37 -1.42 8.58
CA LEU A 195 -4.95 -0.16 9.02
C LEU A 195 -3.93 0.96 8.82
N SER A 196 -4.39 2.07 8.25
CA SER A 196 -3.56 3.26 8.04
C SER A 196 -4.45 4.50 8.04
N ASP A 197 -3.86 5.65 8.28
CA ASP A 197 -4.48 6.94 8.11
C ASP A 197 -3.88 7.68 6.90
N TRP A 198 -4.51 8.77 6.50
CA TRP A 198 -4.10 9.59 5.38
C TRP A 198 -4.28 11.08 5.68
N THR A 199 -3.39 11.89 5.20
CA THR A 199 -3.54 13.35 5.18
C THR A 199 -3.25 13.91 3.79
N ASP A 200 -4.06 14.89 3.35
CA ASP A 200 -3.79 15.66 2.14
C ASP A 200 -2.76 16.77 2.36
N MET A 201 -2.37 17.00 3.60
CA MET A 201 -1.34 17.97 3.98
C MET A 201 0.05 17.30 3.89
N ASP A 202 1.07 18.12 3.71
CA ASP A 202 2.45 17.67 3.89
C ASP A 202 2.66 17.19 5.33
N PRO A 203 3.04 15.91 5.55
CA PRO A 203 3.17 15.38 6.92
C PRO A 203 4.21 16.12 7.76
N GLY A 204 5.29 16.63 7.14
CA GLY A 204 6.29 17.41 7.83
C GLY A 204 5.77 18.79 8.25
N ALA A 205 4.83 19.37 7.51
CA ALA A 205 4.14 20.61 7.90
C ALA A 205 3.13 20.37 9.02
N LEU A 206 2.44 19.21 9.00
CA LEU A 206 1.49 18.83 10.03
C LEU A 206 2.17 18.56 11.39
N PHE A 207 3.39 18.03 11.36
CA PHE A 207 4.17 17.70 12.58
C PHE A 207 4.74 18.95 13.28
N ARG A 208 4.94 20.06 12.59
CA ARG A 208 5.46 21.33 13.15
C ARG A 208 4.38 22.17 13.80
#